data_c1982bd5418f266c316d76c858351d59
#
_entry.id   c1982bd5418f266c316d76c858351d59
#
_cell.length_a   1.000
_cell.length_b   1.000
_cell.length_c   1.000
_cell.angle_alpha   90.00
_cell.angle_beta   90.00
_cell.angle_gamma   90.00
#
_symmetry.space_group_name_H-M   'P 1'
#
loop_
_entity.id
_entity.type
_entity.pdbx_description
1 polymer ?
#
loop_
_entity_poly.entity_id
_entity_poly.type
_entity_poly.pdbx_seq_one_letter_code
_entity_poly.pdbx_strand_id
1 'polypeptide(L)'
;MAEQENVVVEQPVVEETTVSTEGTSIITIKKLLEAGSQFGHQTKRWNPKMAPYIYAPRNGIYIIDLQKTVTCVEEAYKALKEITAKGGKTLFVGTKKQIKDIMIEEATRSGSFHVTQRWLGGTLTNHLSFT
;
A
#
# COMPACT_ATOMS: atom_id res chain seq x y z
N MET A 1 1.37 3.53 60.40
CA MET A 1 1.05 4.63 59.49
C MET A 1 1.94 4.48 58.29
N ALA A 2 1.44 3.93 57.26
CA ALA A 2 2.13 3.73 55.99
C ALA A 2 1.38 4.56 54.93
N GLU A 3 2.05 5.61 54.48
CA GLU A 3 1.57 6.43 53.37
C GLU A 3 1.80 5.67 52.06
N GLN A 4 0.73 5.43 51.33
CA GLN A 4 0.76 4.89 49.98
C GLN A 4 0.94 6.06 49.00
N GLU A 5 2.10 6.19 48.41
CA GLU A 5 2.34 7.05 47.25
C GLU A 5 1.63 6.49 46.04
N ASN A 6 0.61 7.22 45.58
CA ASN A 6 -0.07 7.00 44.31
C ASN A 6 0.85 7.48 43.18
N VAL A 7 1.53 6.55 42.47
CA VAL A 7 2.22 6.87 41.24
C VAL A 7 1.19 7.01 40.11
N VAL A 8 0.87 8.25 39.79
CA VAL A 8 0.09 8.59 38.61
C VAL A 8 0.98 8.34 37.36
N VAL A 9 0.68 7.30 36.63
CA VAL A 9 1.31 7.03 35.33
C VAL A 9 0.70 8.02 34.32
N GLU A 10 1.40 9.09 34.03
CA GLU A 10 1.11 9.98 32.91
C GLU A 10 1.21 9.21 31.60
N GLN A 11 0.07 9.06 30.95
CA GLN A 11 0.02 8.61 29.56
C GLN A 11 0.56 9.73 28.67
N PRO A 12 1.48 9.46 27.73
CA PRO A 12 1.89 10.48 26.77
C PRO A 12 0.69 10.82 25.87
N VAL A 13 0.21 12.04 26.01
CA VAL A 13 -0.73 12.66 25.07
C VAL A 13 -0.07 12.67 23.71
N VAL A 14 -0.58 11.84 22.81
CA VAL A 14 -0.22 11.91 21.40
C VAL A 14 -0.81 13.18 20.86
N GLU A 15 0.00 14.23 20.72
CA GLU A 15 -0.36 15.44 20.00
C GLU A 15 -0.82 15.03 18.59
N GLU A 16 -2.11 15.19 18.35
CA GLU A 16 -2.69 15.19 17.01
C GLU A 16 -2.12 16.39 16.25
N THR A 17 -1.01 16.18 15.59
CA THR A 17 -0.58 17.07 14.51
C THR A 17 -1.57 16.89 13.37
N THR A 18 -2.67 17.63 13.44
CA THR A 18 -3.58 17.87 12.32
C THR A 18 -2.81 18.67 11.28
N VAL A 19 -2.07 17.97 10.41
CA VAL A 19 -1.62 18.56 9.16
C VAL A 19 -2.84 18.60 8.25
N SER A 20 -3.55 19.72 8.30
CA SER A 20 -4.57 20.10 7.34
C SER A 20 -3.91 20.35 5.99
N THR A 21 -3.75 19.28 5.20
CA THR A 21 -3.53 19.38 3.76
C THR A 21 -4.90 19.25 3.10
N GLU A 22 -5.68 20.32 3.11
CA GLU A 22 -6.80 20.54 2.20
C GLU A 22 -6.25 20.74 0.78
N GLY A 23 -5.95 19.64 0.13
CA GLY A 23 -5.66 19.51 -1.27
C GLY A 23 -6.04 18.09 -1.64
N THR A 24 -7.03 17.92 -2.49
CA THR A 24 -7.67 16.72 -3.02
C THR A 24 -6.75 15.47 -3.06
N SER A 25 -6.37 14.96 -1.91
CA SER A 25 -5.62 13.71 -1.80
C SER A 25 -6.54 12.55 -2.20
N ILE A 26 -6.14 11.74 -3.16
CA ILE A 26 -6.90 10.62 -3.70
C ILE A 26 -7.21 9.59 -2.62
N ILE A 27 -6.29 9.46 -1.67
CA ILE A 27 -6.39 8.51 -0.57
C ILE A 27 -6.00 9.22 0.74
N THR A 28 -6.77 8.98 1.80
CA THR A 28 -6.48 9.49 3.14
C THR A 28 -5.78 8.42 3.99
N ILE A 29 -4.91 8.84 4.90
CA ILE A 29 -4.24 7.94 5.86
C ILE A 29 -5.27 7.13 6.66
N LYS A 30 -6.40 7.75 7.01
CA LYS A 30 -7.50 7.07 7.73
C LYS A 30 -8.03 5.86 6.95
N LYS A 31 -8.30 6.00 5.67
CA LYS A 31 -8.76 4.89 4.81
C LYS A 31 -7.71 3.77 4.70
N LEU A 32 -6.43 4.13 4.63
CA LEU A 32 -5.34 3.16 4.61
C LEU A 32 -5.23 2.38 5.93
N LEU A 33 -5.43 3.05 7.07
CA LEU A 33 -5.46 2.41 8.38
C LEU A 33 -6.65 1.46 8.52
N GLU A 34 -7.84 1.88 8.13
CA GLU A 34 -9.05 1.06 8.12
C GLU A 34 -8.90 -0.19 7.25
N ALA A 35 -8.22 -0.06 6.10
CA ALA A 35 -7.90 -1.17 5.20
C ALA A 35 -6.76 -2.08 5.70
N GLY A 36 -6.12 -1.76 6.83
CA GLY A 36 -5.00 -2.54 7.35
C GLY A 36 -3.71 -2.47 6.53
N SER A 37 -3.55 -1.43 5.70
CA SER A 37 -2.40 -1.28 4.78
C SER A 37 -1.07 -1.04 5.49
N GLN A 38 -1.10 -0.72 6.79
CA GLN A 38 0.10 -0.54 7.62
C GLN A 38 0.83 -1.84 7.94
N PHE A 39 0.15 -3.00 7.82
CA PHE A 39 0.75 -4.28 8.18
C PHE A 39 1.65 -4.80 7.05
N GLY A 40 2.94 -4.86 7.32
CA GLY A 40 3.93 -5.44 6.43
C GLY A 40 4.19 -6.93 6.70
N HIS A 41 5.37 -7.39 6.33
CA HIS A 41 5.80 -8.78 6.53
C HIS A 41 6.36 -9.00 7.94
N GLN A 42 6.44 -10.26 8.33
CA GLN A 42 7.16 -10.66 9.53
C GLN A 42 8.62 -10.22 9.46
N THR A 43 9.20 -9.85 10.61
CA THR A 43 10.59 -9.38 10.70
C THR A 43 11.62 -10.34 10.11
N LYS A 44 11.33 -11.65 10.13
CA LYS A 44 12.21 -12.70 9.53
C LYS A 44 12.13 -12.77 7.99
N ARG A 45 11.11 -12.19 7.37
CA ARG A 45 10.82 -12.31 5.93
C ARG A 45 10.80 -10.95 5.20
N TRP A 46 11.40 -9.96 5.76
CA TRP A 46 11.44 -8.64 5.15
C TRP A 46 12.50 -8.53 4.04
N ASN A 47 12.33 -7.54 3.19
CA ASN A 47 13.34 -7.21 2.18
C ASN A 47 14.11 -5.95 2.66
N PRO A 48 15.45 -5.96 2.73
CA PRO A 48 16.25 -4.80 3.14
C PRO A 48 15.99 -3.53 2.33
N LYS A 49 15.59 -3.68 1.05
CA LYS A 49 15.21 -2.54 0.19
C LYS A 49 13.97 -1.80 0.67
N MET A 50 13.17 -2.42 1.55
CA MET A 50 12.00 -1.78 2.16
C MET A 50 12.34 -0.91 3.39
N ALA A 51 13.58 -0.93 3.86
CA ALA A 51 14.00 -0.16 5.04
C ALA A 51 13.55 1.32 5.02
N PRO A 52 13.63 2.07 3.89
CA PRO A 52 13.19 3.46 3.84
C PRO A 52 11.68 3.67 4.06
N TYR A 53 10.87 2.63 3.85
CA TYR A 53 9.40 2.69 3.92
C TYR A 53 8.83 2.05 5.19
N ILE A 54 9.67 1.54 6.06
CA ILE A 54 9.27 0.93 7.32
C ILE A 54 9.31 1.99 8.42
N TYR A 55 8.21 2.07 9.19
CA TYR A 55 8.12 2.96 10.35
C TYR A 55 8.80 2.32 11.58
N ALA A 56 8.37 1.13 12.01
CA ALA A 56 8.93 0.40 13.14
C ALA A 56 8.48 -1.06 13.15
N PRO A 57 9.23 -1.98 13.78
CA PRO A 57 8.74 -3.32 14.06
C PRO A 57 7.80 -3.31 15.27
N ARG A 58 6.64 -3.98 15.16
CA ARG A 58 5.71 -4.23 16.28
C ARG A 58 5.24 -5.67 16.26
N ASN A 59 5.27 -6.33 17.40
CA ASN A 59 4.80 -7.72 17.59
C ASN A 59 5.32 -8.70 16.51
N GLY A 60 6.60 -8.57 16.13
CA GLY A 60 7.22 -9.43 15.13
C GLY A 60 6.83 -9.13 13.67
N ILE A 61 6.11 -8.04 13.41
CA ILE A 61 5.70 -7.58 12.07
C ILE A 61 6.21 -6.15 11.88
N TYR A 62 6.68 -5.84 10.67
CA TYR A 62 7.02 -4.46 10.30
C TYR A 62 5.78 -3.64 10.01
N ILE A 63 5.73 -2.42 10.51
CA ILE A 63 4.70 -1.43 10.21
C ILE A 63 5.22 -0.51 9.11
N ILE A 64 4.44 -0.33 8.07
CA ILE A 64 4.76 0.52 6.91
C ILE A 64 4.39 1.97 7.22
N ASP A 65 5.22 2.89 6.79
CA ASP A 65 5.00 4.34 6.89
C ASP A 65 3.92 4.77 5.89
N LEU A 66 2.72 5.05 6.39
CA LEU A 66 1.58 5.43 5.56
C LEU A 66 1.70 6.84 4.97
N GLN A 67 2.46 7.73 5.56
CA GLN A 67 2.70 9.07 4.99
C GLN A 67 3.45 8.94 3.66
N LYS A 68 4.50 8.13 3.62
CA LYS A 68 5.22 7.81 2.39
C LYS A 68 4.34 7.06 1.39
N THR A 69 3.47 6.18 1.88
CA THR A 69 2.53 5.45 1.03
C THR A 69 1.59 6.41 0.29
N VAL A 70 1.02 7.41 0.96
CA VAL A 70 0.15 8.41 0.31
C VAL A 70 0.89 9.16 -0.78
N THR A 71 2.11 9.64 -0.50
CA THR A 71 2.94 10.34 -1.49
C THR A 71 3.22 9.47 -2.72
N CYS A 72 3.63 8.21 -2.52
CA CYS A 72 3.89 7.28 -3.62
C CYS A 72 2.62 6.96 -4.44
N VAL A 73 1.46 6.86 -3.79
CA VAL A 73 0.18 6.65 -4.49
C VAL A 73 -0.19 7.85 -5.37
N GLU A 74 0.03 9.07 -4.89
CA GLU A 74 -0.22 10.29 -5.68
C GLU A 74 0.70 10.38 -6.90
N GLU A 75 1.97 10.04 -6.73
CA GLU A 75 2.94 9.96 -7.84
C GLU A 75 2.53 8.91 -8.88
N ALA A 76 2.17 7.71 -8.42
CA ALA A 76 1.70 6.64 -9.29
C ALA A 76 0.42 7.03 -10.05
N TYR A 77 -0.52 7.71 -9.38
CA TYR A 77 -1.73 8.20 -10.01
C TYR A 77 -1.45 9.22 -11.12
N LYS A 78 -0.56 10.19 -10.85
CA LYS A 78 -0.14 11.18 -11.86
C LYS A 78 0.46 10.50 -13.09
N ALA A 79 1.37 9.55 -12.88
CA ALA A 79 2.01 8.80 -13.96
C ALA A 79 0.98 8.01 -14.80
N LEU A 80 0.07 7.28 -14.14
CA LEU A 80 -0.99 6.55 -14.83
C LEU A 80 -1.93 7.47 -15.62
N LYS A 81 -2.32 8.60 -15.04
CA LYS A 81 -3.16 9.60 -15.70
C LYS A 81 -2.51 10.13 -16.97
N GLU A 82 -1.22 10.41 -16.96
CA GLU A 82 -0.49 10.86 -18.15
C GLU A 82 -0.42 9.80 -19.23
N ILE A 83 -0.16 8.54 -18.86
CA ILE A 83 -0.10 7.42 -19.80
C ILE A 83 -1.46 7.19 -20.46
N THR A 84 -2.54 7.16 -19.68
CA THR A 84 -3.90 6.94 -20.20
C THR A 84 -4.38 8.10 -21.03
N ALA A 85 -4.04 9.34 -20.68
CA ALA A 85 -4.38 10.52 -21.47
C ALA A 85 -3.72 10.51 -22.88
N LYS A 86 -2.56 9.87 -23.01
CA LYS A 86 -1.86 9.65 -24.29
C LYS A 86 -2.40 8.43 -25.06
N GLY A 87 -3.47 7.79 -24.62
CA GLY A 87 -4.04 6.59 -25.24
C GLY A 87 -3.30 5.30 -24.85
N GLY A 88 -2.42 5.32 -23.86
CA GLY A 88 -1.74 4.15 -23.35
C GLY A 88 -2.71 3.19 -22.66
N LYS A 89 -2.40 1.90 -22.70
CA LYS A 89 -3.19 0.83 -22.09
C LYS A 89 -2.49 0.32 -20.83
N THR A 90 -3.29 -0.05 -19.83
CA THR A 90 -2.79 -0.57 -18.56
C THR A 90 -3.01 -2.08 -18.51
N LEU A 91 -2.02 -2.80 -18.00
CA LEU A 91 -2.10 -4.22 -17.69
C LEU A 91 -1.96 -4.42 -16.18
N PHE A 92 -3.02 -4.90 -15.55
CA PHE A 92 -3.00 -5.28 -14.15
C PHE A 92 -2.52 -6.71 -13.96
N VAL A 93 -1.54 -6.92 -13.08
CA VAL A 93 -0.98 -8.25 -12.78
C VAL A 93 -1.18 -8.58 -11.32
N GLY A 94 -2.05 -9.55 -11.02
CA GLY A 94 -2.40 -9.94 -9.66
C GLY A 94 -2.61 -11.45 -9.53
N THR A 95 -1.54 -12.19 -9.28
CA THR A 95 -1.58 -13.66 -9.21
C THR A 95 -1.84 -14.24 -7.82
N LYS A 96 -1.82 -13.41 -6.77
CA LYS A 96 -2.16 -13.85 -5.40
C LYS A 96 -3.66 -14.08 -5.26
N LYS A 97 -4.05 -15.15 -4.57
CA LYS A 97 -5.46 -15.51 -4.36
C LYS A 97 -6.29 -14.36 -3.77
N GLN A 98 -5.71 -13.60 -2.86
CA GLN A 98 -6.40 -12.52 -2.14
C GLN A 98 -6.82 -11.34 -3.02
N ILE A 99 -6.18 -11.16 -4.17
CA ILE A 99 -6.40 -10.00 -5.04
C ILE A 99 -7.06 -10.33 -6.37
N LYS A 100 -7.21 -11.61 -6.71
CA LYS A 100 -7.68 -12.03 -8.04
C LYS A 100 -9.03 -11.43 -8.41
N ASP A 101 -10.01 -11.59 -7.55
CA ASP A 101 -11.40 -11.20 -7.84
C ASP A 101 -11.51 -9.67 -7.92
N ILE A 102 -10.89 -8.97 -6.99
CA ILE A 102 -10.83 -7.50 -7.00
C ILE A 102 -10.11 -6.99 -8.26
N MET A 103 -9.04 -7.66 -8.67
CA MET A 103 -8.28 -7.27 -9.86
C MET A 103 -9.09 -7.43 -11.15
N ILE A 104 -9.88 -8.49 -11.27
CA ILE A 104 -10.77 -8.73 -12.42
C ILE A 104 -11.85 -7.63 -12.46
N GLU A 105 -12.50 -7.37 -11.33
CA GLU A 105 -13.54 -6.36 -11.20
C GLU A 105 -13.04 -4.98 -11.60
N GLU A 106 -11.93 -4.52 -10.99
CA GLU A 106 -11.39 -3.19 -11.24
C GLU A 106 -10.79 -3.02 -12.64
N ALA A 107 -10.15 -4.06 -13.18
CA ALA A 107 -9.65 -4.03 -14.55
C ALA A 107 -10.81 -3.94 -15.57
N THR A 108 -11.87 -4.71 -15.35
CA THR A 108 -13.07 -4.66 -16.19
C THR A 108 -13.75 -3.31 -16.11
N ARG A 109 -13.91 -2.76 -14.89
CA ARG A 109 -14.49 -1.42 -14.66
C ARG A 109 -13.71 -0.32 -15.37
N SER A 110 -12.38 -0.41 -15.41
CA SER A 110 -11.50 0.58 -16.04
C SER A 110 -11.25 0.32 -17.53
N GLY A 111 -11.79 -0.75 -18.12
CA GLY A 111 -11.51 -1.16 -19.50
C GLY A 111 -10.04 -1.56 -19.75
N SER A 112 -9.37 -2.02 -18.73
CA SER A 112 -7.95 -2.39 -18.75
C SER A 112 -7.76 -3.90 -18.88
N PHE A 113 -6.56 -4.32 -19.26
CA PHE A 113 -6.22 -5.74 -19.32
C PHE A 113 -5.80 -6.28 -17.94
N HIS A 114 -5.99 -7.58 -17.71
CA HIS A 114 -5.57 -8.20 -16.46
C HIS A 114 -4.97 -9.60 -16.66
N VAL A 115 -4.01 -9.95 -15.80
CA VAL A 115 -3.44 -11.30 -15.67
C VAL A 115 -3.56 -11.71 -14.21
N THR A 116 -4.43 -12.68 -13.94
CA THR A 116 -4.77 -13.10 -12.57
C THR A 116 -4.46 -14.56 -12.28
N GLN A 117 -4.15 -15.38 -13.29
CA GLN A 117 -3.87 -16.79 -13.08
C GLN A 117 -2.38 -17.04 -12.81
N ARG A 118 -1.56 -16.95 -13.83
CA ARG A 118 -0.12 -17.19 -13.76
C ARG A 118 0.60 -16.27 -14.72
N TRP A 119 1.71 -15.70 -14.28
CA TRP A 119 2.62 -15.01 -15.17
C TRP A 119 3.46 -16.04 -15.91
N LEU A 120 3.32 -16.11 -17.22
CA LEU A 120 4.09 -17.04 -18.06
C LEU A 120 5.48 -16.48 -18.35
N GLY A 121 6.47 -17.36 -18.44
CA GLY A 121 7.81 -16.98 -18.90
C GLY A 121 7.74 -16.48 -20.35
N GLY A 122 8.38 -15.34 -20.61
CA GLY A 122 8.35 -14.75 -21.94
C GLY A 122 7.13 -13.91 -22.28
N THR A 123 6.24 -13.60 -21.32
CA THR A 123 5.03 -12.79 -21.55
C THR A 123 5.30 -11.46 -22.27
N LEU A 124 6.42 -10.82 -22.00
CA LEU A 124 6.81 -9.56 -22.64
C LEU A 124 7.86 -9.71 -23.75
N THR A 125 8.51 -10.86 -23.85
CA THR A 125 9.69 -11.04 -24.71
C THR A 125 9.53 -12.11 -25.78
N ASN A 126 8.62 -13.07 -25.59
CA ASN A 126 8.40 -14.17 -26.52
C ASN A 126 6.93 -14.19 -27.01
N HIS A 127 6.69 -13.56 -28.15
CA HIS A 127 5.38 -13.44 -28.76
C HIS A 127 4.77 -14.80 -29.14
N LEU A 128 5.61 -15.79 -29.51
CA LEU A 128 5.15 -17.11 -29.94
C LEU A 128 4.58 -17.97 -28.80
N SER A 129 4.81 -17.63 -27.56
CA SER A 129 4.28 -18.37 -26.41
C SER A 129 2.78 -18.10 -26.13
N PHE A 130 2.14 -17.21 -26.89
CA PHE A 130 0.75 -16.75 -26.68
C PHE A 130 -0.16 -16.97 -27.88
N THR A 131 0.33 -17.60 -28.91
CA THR A 131 -0.45 -18.14 -30.03
C THR A 131 -0.71 -19.62 -29.78
#